data_0d98689ab838e710f1c123da497363d8
#
_entry.id   0d98689ab838e710f1c123da497363d8
#
_cell.length_a   1.000
_cell.length_b   1.000
_cell.length_c   1.000
_cell.angle_alpha   90.00
_cell.angle_beta   90.00
_cell.angle_gamma   90.00
#
_symmetry.space_group_name_H-M   'P 1'
#
loop_
_entity.id
_entity.type
_entity.pdbx_description
1 polymer ?
#
loop_
_entity_poly.entity_id
_entity_poly.type
_entity_poly.pdbx_seq_one_letter_code
_entity_poly.pdbx_strand_id
1 'polypeptide(L)'
;MKKFNFVFILSFLFLLASCGEKKHLTGWRYSNDVYVAIDETFRPIMDEVLDAFSMHYIDAGLHPTYCSEDSAIRMLLMDSIRCCVVTRQLSEKEKAYIQGNKLGLQWAQIATDALALITNKDNPDTLITVEEIKGIITGKITRWEQLKHSHKKGELSLVFDHSGSSTVRFMRDSLCNGQQLKGNLYAQGSNLAVIETVKNDPNVIGVVGTNWLKEQKASVLSDFSNLDVFVMKVSKDDNDDPVGFRPYQYRIATGDYPLYRSVYVMTTDPRRQSNVQMLYFFFKGPKGQVIICKSSQMLPYAPVQVKSLNFK
;
A
#
# COMPACT_ATOMS: atom_id res chain seq x y z
N MET A 1 57.86 30.72 45.85
CA MET A 1 56.78 31.24 45.02
C MET A 1 56.76 30.77 43.56
N LYS A 2 57.81 30.22 42.98
CA LYS A 2 57.84 29.75 41.58
C LYS A 2 57.24 28.34 41.34
N LYS A 3 57.07 27.50 42.36
CA LYS A 3 56.44 26.16 42.21
C LYS A 3 54.92 26.15 42.21
N PHE A 4 54.27 27.18 42.74
CA PHE A 4 52.82 27.27 42.82
C PHE A 4 52.15 27.64 41.47
N ASN A 5 52.85 28.47 40.69
CA ASN A 5 52.35 28.86 39.36
C ASN A 5 52.39 27.75 38.30
N PHE A 6 53.30 26.78 38.46
CA PHE A 6 53.43 25.67 37.51
C PHE A 6 52.30 24.64 37.64
N VAL A 7 51.87 24.40 38.89
CA VAL A 7 50.72 23.49 39.14
C VAL A 7 49.41 24.08 38.65
N PHE A 8 49.26 25.42 38.75
CA PHE A 8 48.04 26.10 38.26
C PHE A 8 47.97 26.13 36.72
N ILE A 9 49.09 26.26 36.04
CA ILE A 9 49.17 26.23 34.57
C ILE A 9 48.91 24.80 34.07
N LEU A 10 49.42 23.77 34.74
CA LEU A 10 49.16 22.38 34.38
C LEU A 10 47.70 21.94 34.59
N SER A 11 47.02 22.47 35.65
CA SER A 11 45.63 22.26 35.90
C SER A 11 44.72 22.95 34.86
N PHE A 12 45.13 24.10 34.34
CA PHE A 12 44.37 24.82 33.30
C PHE A 12 44.50 24.15 31.91
N LEU A 13 45.66 23.50 31.64
CA LEU A 13 45.82 22.73 30.40
C LEU A 13 44.95 21.45 30.37
N PHE A 14 44.66 20.84 31.52
CA PHE A 14 43.75 19.66 31.58
C PHE A 14 42.29 20.03 31.39
N LEU A 15 41.88 21.28 31.61
CA LEU A 15 40.52 21.76 31.37
C LEU A 15 40.24 22.02 29.88
N LEU A 16 41.24 22.20 29.05
CA LEU A 16 41.11 22.40 27.61
C LEU A 16 41.07 21.09 26.80
N ALA A 17 41.44 19.96 27.40
CA ALA A 17 41.41 18.65 26.75
C ALA A 17 40.05 17.95 26.86
N SER A 18 39.03 18.58 27.51
CA SER A 18 37.65 18.11 27.55
C SER A 18 36.83 18.71 26.42
N CYS A 19 37.39 18.86 25.23
CA CYS A 19 36.63 18.88 24.01
C CYS A 19 36.10 17.44 23.80
N GLY A 20 34.97 17.16 24.37
CA GLY A 20 34.26 15.89 24.11
C GLY A 20 34.16 15.71 22.60
N GLU A 21 34.79 14.67 22.06
CA GLU A 21 34.45 14.15 20.76
C GLU A 21 32.92 14.11 20.69
N LYS A 22 32.38 14.95 19.84
CA LYS A 22 30.99 14.75 19.42
C LYS A 22 30.97 13.33 18.89
N LYS A 23 30.54 12.37 19.70
CA LYS A 23 30.19 11.05 19.21
C LYS A 23 29.24 11.31 18.03
N HIS A 24 29.75 11.21 16.83
CA HIS A 24 28.92 11.08 15.65
C HIS A 24 28.04 9.88 15.96
N LEU A 25 26.79 10.16 16.26
CA LEU A 25 25.76 9.14 16.41
C LEU A 25 25.61 8.49 15.03
N THR A 26 26.52 7.55 14.75
CA THR A 26 26.53 6.76 13.51
C THR A 26 25.52 5.66 13.67
N GLY A 27 24.38 5.86 13.09
CA GLY A 27 23.34 4.86 12.99
C GLY A 27 22.29 5.32 11.98
N TRP A 28 21.61 4.40 11.33
CA TRP A 28 20.56 4.67 10.35
C TRP A 28 19.52 5.71 10.86
N ARG A 29 19.29 5.79 12.17
CA ARG A 29 18.38 6.75 12.83
C ARG A 29 18.79 8.22 12.65
N TYR A 30 20.08 8.47 12.33
CA TYR A 30 20.64 9.81 12.19
C TYR A 30 21.16 10.06 10.78
N SER A 31 21.14 9.04 9.91
CA SER A 31 21.52 9.20 8.52
C SER A 31 20.48 10.01 7.74
N ASN A 32 20.88 10.54 6.62
CA ASN A 32 19.94 11.13 5.65
C ASN A 32 19.19 10.08 4.84
N ASP A 33 19.51 8.81 5.03
CA ASP A 33 18.88 7.70 4.34
C ASP A 33 17.43 7.53 4.80
N VAL A 34 16.58 7.13 3.87
CA VAL A 34 15.16 6.91 4.05
C VAL A 34 14.88 5.42 3.95
N TYR A 35 14.65 4.80 5.08
CA TYR A 35 14.15 3.43 5.15
C TYR A 35 12.62 3.48 5.26
N VAL A 36 11.93 2.93 4.26
CA VAL A 36 10.47 2.92 4.19
C VAL A 36 9.97 1.50 3.97
N ALA A 37 9.02 1.05 4.80
CA ALA A 37 8.33 -0.22 4.62
C ALA A 37 6.99 0.03 3.91
N ILE A 38 6.72 -0.75 2.89
CA ILE A 38 5.57 -0.55 2.01
C ILE A 38 4.84 -1.89 1.87
N ASP A 39 3.52 -1.86 2.05
CA ASP A 39 2.69 -3.01 1.69
C ASP A 39 2.95 -3.38 0.21
N GLU A 40 3.35 -4.62 -0.02
CA GLU A 40 3.74 -5.11 -1.35
C GLU A 40 2.64 -4.90 -2.40
N THR A 41 1.38 -4.87 -1.98
CA THR A 41 0.26 -4.60 -2.87
C THR A 41 0.44 -3.30 -3.67
N PHE A 42 1.20 -2.34 -3.14
CA PHE A 42 1.41 -1.03 -3.79
C PHE A 42 2.73 -0.91 -4.55
N ARG A 43 3.52 -1.98 -4.67
CA ARG A 43 4.84 -1.92 -5.32
C ARG A 43 4.83 -1.18 -6.66
N PRO A 44 3.95 -1.48 -7.65
CA PRO A 44 4.04 -0.84 -8.95
C PRO A 44 3.91 0.68 -8.93
N ILE A 45 2.97 1.20 -8.13
CA ILE A 45 2.78 2.65 -8.04
C ILE A 45 3.81 3.32 -7.12
N MET A 46 4.23 2.63 -6.07
CA MET A 46 5.20 3.19 -5.13
C MET A 46 6.61 3.26 -5.73
N ASP A 47 7.00 2.31 -6.58
CA ASP A 47 8.26 2.41 -7.33
C ASP A 47 8.29 3.72 -8.15
N GLU A 48 7.21 4.07 -8.87
CA GLU A 48 7.14 5.33 -9.64
C GLU A 48 7.20 6.59 -8.74
N VAL A 49 6.52 6.56 -7.58
CA VAL A 49 6.54 7.68 -6.62
C VAL A 49 7.92 7.85 -6.00
N LEU A 50 8.58 6.73 -5.63
CA LEU A 50 9.89 6.73 -5.02
C LEU A 50 10.99 7.13 -6.01
N ASP A 51 10.90 6.69 -7.26
CA ASP A 51 11.80 7.13 -8.34
C ASP A 51 11.71 8.64 -8.56
N ALA A 52 10.50 9.18 -8.61
CA ALA A 52 10.29 10.62 -8.74
C ALA A 52 10.79 11.40 -7.50
N PHE A 53 10.66 10.83 -6.31
CA PHE A 53 11.23 11.39 -5.08
C PHE A 53 12.76 11.42 -5.16
N SER A 54 13.42 10.32 -5.55
CA SER A 54 14.87 10.23 -5.67
C SER A 54 15.43 11.21 -6.71
N MET A 55 14.75 11.41 -7.83
CA MET A 55 15.13 12.41 -8.83
C MET A 55 15.07 13.85 -8.28
N HIS A 56 14.22 14.09 -7.29
CA HIS A 56 14.00 15.41 -6.71
C HIS A 56 14.88 15.66 -5.48
N TYR A 57 15.22 14.61 -4.74
CA TYR A 57 16.05 14.64 -3.52
C TYR A 57 17.26 13.71 -3.69
N ILE A 58 18.20 14.15 -4.53
CA ILE A 58 19.34 13.34 -5.00
C ILE A 58 20.22 12.82 -3.86
N ASP A 59 20.32 13.57 -2.76
CA ASP A 59 21.16 13.20 -1.61
C ASP A 59 20.43 12.26 -0.61
N ALA A 60 19.20 11.88 -0.89
CA ALA A 60 18.44 10.96 -0.05
C ALA A 60 18.72 9.52 -0.48
N GLY A 61 19.52 8.78 0.28
CA GLY A 61 19.65 7.34 0.15
C GLY A 61 18.31 6.67 0.44
N LEU A 62 17.63 6.13 -0.59
CA LEU A 62 16.30 5.55 -0.47
C LEU A 62 16.36 4.03 -0.43
N HIS A 63 15.82 3.43 0.63
CA HIS A 63 15.84 1.98 0.87
C HIS A 63 14.40 1.46 1.12
N PRO A 64 13.62 1.20 0.06
CA PRO A 64 12.29 0.64 0.21
C PRO A 64 12.35 -0.86 0.57
N THR A 65 11.48 -1.27 1.48
CA THR A 65 11.24 -2.67 1.84
C THR A 65 9.78 -3.00 1.54
N TYR A 66 9.54 -3.81 0.54
CA TYR A 66 8.21 -4.32 0.22
C TYR A 66 7.93 -5.59 1.03
N CYS A 67 6.87 -5.57 1.82
CA CYS A 67 6.52 -6.66 2.73
C CYS A 67 5.02 -6.67 3.01
N SER A 68 4.54 -7.62 3.82
CA SER A 68 3.15 -7.61 4.24
C SER A 68 2.84 -6.40 5.13
N GLU A 69 1.60 -5.93 5.10
CA GLU A 69 1.11 -4.81 5.91
C GLU A 69 1.46 -4.96 7.40
N ASP A 70 1.24 -6.15 7.95
CA ASP A 70 1.56 -6.43 9.36
C ASP A 70 3.07 -6.34 9.65
N SER A 71 3.91 -6.74 8.69
CA SER A 71 5.36 -6.58 8.81
C SER A 71 5.77 -5.11 8.75
N ALA A 72 5.20 -4.32 7.84
CA ALA A 72 5.48 -2.89 7.74
C ALA A 72 5.10 -2.15 9.04
N ILE A 73 3.93 -2.44 9.60
CA ILE A 73 3.49 -1.88 10.88
C ILE A 73 4.40 -2.32 12.02
N ARG A 74 4.75 -3.61 12.08
CA ARG A 74 5.67 -4.12 13.11
C ARG A 74 7.03 -3.42 13.07
N MET A 75 7.60 -3.22 11.88
CA MET A 75 8.85 -2.49 11.71
C MET A 75 8.75 -1.04 12.21
N LEU A 76 7.62 -0.37 11.97
CA LEU A 76 7.35 0.98 12.48
C LEU A 76 7.25 0.99 14.01
N LEU A 77 6.53 0.04 14.62
CA LEU A 77 6.38 -0.08 16.07
C LEU A 77 7.71 -0.36 16.76
N MET A 78 8.56 -1.20 16.18
CA MET A 78 9.88 -1.54 16.71
C MET A 78 10.95 -0.45 16.44
N ASP A 79 10.58 0.68 15.85
CA ASP A 79 11.49 1.75 15.42
C ASP A 79 12.64 1.23 14.52
N SER A 80 12.39 0.14 13.78
CA SER A 80 13.33 -0.39 12.78
C SER A 80 13.29 0.40 11.49
N ILE A 81 12.15 1.04 11.20
CA ILE A 81 11.95 2.05 10.16
C ILE A 81 11.13 3.19 10.74
N ARG A 82 11.12 4.34 10.08
CA ARG A 82 10.34 5.51 10.53
C ARG A 82 9.31 6.00 9.53
N CYS A 83 9.11 5.29 8.44
CA CYS A 83 8.07 5.57 7.46
C CYS A 83 7.49 4.25 6.94
N CYS A 84 6.15 4.18 6.85
CA CYS A 84 5.49 3.05 6.18
C CYS A 84 4.28 3.49 5.38
N VAL A 85 3.92 2.67 4.37
CA VAL A 85 2.70 2.82 3.57
C VAL A 85 1.86 1.55 3.73
N VAL A 86 0.63 1.73 4.22
CA VAL A 86 -0.28 0.65 4.63
C VAL A 86 -1.74 1.00 4.35
N THR A 87 -2.67 0.06 4.51
CA THR A 87 -4.10 0.27 4.22
C THR A 87 -4.98 0.44 5.46
N ARG A 88 -4.41 0.42 6.65
CA ARG A 88 -5.13 0.69 7.90
C ARG A 88 -4.39 1.68 8.78
N GLN A 89 -5.11 2.34 9.63
CA GLN A 89 -4.51 3.09 10.73
C GLN A 89 -4.06 2.14 11.84
N LEU A 90 -3.18 2.64 12.70
CA LEU A 90 -2.80 1.91 13.91
C LEU A 90 -3.99 1.78 14.86
N SER A 91 -4.13 0.62 15.47
CA SER A 91 -5.07 0.39 16.56
C SER A 91 -4.70 1.23 17.79
N GLU A 92 -5.63 1.41 18.72
CA GLU A 92 -5.37 2.16 19.96
C GLU A 92 -4.23 1.56 20.79
N LYS A 93 -4.10 0.22 20.78
CA LYS A 93 -2.97 -0.46 21.46
C LYS A 93 -1.63 -0.13 20.81
N GLU A 94 -1.58 -0.10 19.47
CA GLU A 94 -0.37 0.23 18.71
C GLU A 94 0.01 1.71 18.89
N LYS A 95 -0.99 2.61 18.89
CA LYS A 95 -0.78 4.04 19.19
C LYS A 95 -0.24 4.26 20.61
N ALA A 96 -0.84 3.58 21.59
CA ALA A 96 -0.37 3.63 22.98
C ALA A 96 1.07 3.11 23.12
N TYR A 97 1.44 2.07 22.38
CA TYR A 97 2.82 1.54 22.36
C TYR A 97 3.81 2.59 21.82
N ILE A 98 3.50 3.27 20.71
CA ILE A 98 4.33 4.35 20.15
C ILE A 98 4.49 5.49 21.16
N GLN A 99 3.39 5.92 21.80
CA GLN A 99 3.40 6.99 22.80
C GLN A 99 4.23 6.60 24.02
N GLY A 100 4.10 5.37 24.52
CA GLY A 100 4.89 4.82 25.62
C GLY A 100 6.40 4.84 25.35
N ASN A 101 6.81 4.66 24.11
CA ASN A 101 8.19 4.80 23.64
C ASN A 101 8.61 6.25 23.32
N LYS A 102 7.78 7.24 23.66
CA LYS A 102 8.01 8.67 23.42
C LYS A 102 8.23 9.03 21.94
N LEU A 103 7.67 8.25 21.04
CA LEU A 103 7.67 8.52 19.59
C LEU A 103 6.39 9.27 19.21
N GLY A 104 6.52 10.26 18.34
CA GLY A 104 5.39 10.99 17.77
C GLY A 104 4.91 10.32 16.49
N LEU A 105 3.64 9.96 16.42
CA LEU A 105 3.03 9.42 15.20
C LEU A 105 2.40 10.56 14.38
N GLN A 106 2.79 10.66 13.11
CA GLN A 106 2.07 11.41 12.08
C GLN A 106 1.55 10.42 11.04
N TRP A 107 0.36 10.68 10.54
CA TRP A 107 -0.23 9.87 9.47
C TRP A 107 -1.09 10.74 8.54
N ALA A 108 -1.24 10.29 7.31
CA ALA A 108 -2.14 10.89 6.34
C ALA A 108 -2.66 9.84 5.37
N GLN A 109 -3.89 9.99 4.94
CA GLN A 109 -4.39 9.27 3.77
C GLN A 109 -3.76 9.88 2.52
N ILE A 110 -3.27 9.04 1.63
CA ILE A 110 -2.63 9.45 0.36
C ILE A 110 -3.41 9.03 -0.87
N ALA A 111 -4.22 7.97 -0.74
CA ALA A 111 -5.04 7.48 -1.84
C ALA A 111 -6.21 6.64 -1.32
N THR A 112 -7.14 6.34 -2.23
CA THR A 112 -8.08 5.23 -2.12
C THR A 112 -7.74 4.22 -3.21
N ASP A 113 -7.43 2.98 -2.80
CA ASP A 113 -7.19 1.84 -3.67
C ASP A 113 -8.47 1.01 -3.82
N ALA A 114 -8.54 0.20 -4.86
CA ALA A 114 -9.58 -0.80 -5.01
C ALA A 114 -8.98 -2.18 -5.27
N LEU A 115 -9.65 -3.22 -4.78
CA LEU A 115 -9.33 -4.60 -5.09
C LEU A 115 -10.09 -5.03 -6.33
N ALA A 116 -9.38 -5.46 -7.35
CA ALA A 116 -9.96 -6.02 -8.56
C ALA A 116 -10.10 -7.54 -8.43
N LEU A 117 -11.21 -8.06 -8.89
CA LEU A 117 -11.39 -9.48 -9.13
C LEU A 117 -11.06 -9.75 -10.60
N ILE A 118 -10.16 -10.69 -10.82
CA ILE A 118 -9.69 -11.06 -12.16
C ILE A 118 -9.96 -12.53 -12.45
N THR A 119 -10.30 -12.82 -13.69
CA THR A 119 -10.52 -14.18 -14.19
C THR A 119 -9.74 -14.40 -15.48
N ASN A 120 -9.62 -15.63 -15.90
CA ASN A 120 -9.11 -15.99 -17.22
C ASN A 120 -9.97 -15.35 -18.32
N LYS A 121 -9.36 -14.98 -19.45
CA LYS A 121 -10.08 -14.35 -20.59
C LYS A 121 -11.17 -15.22 -21.18
N ASP A 122 -11.01 -16.54 -21.10
CA ASP A 122 -11.99 -17.52 -21.61
C ASP A 122 -13.15 -17.77 -20.64
N ASN A 123 -13.14 -17.13 -19.47
CA ASN A 123 -14.22 -17.25 -18.51
C ASN A 123 -15.44 -16.44 -19.00
N PRO A 124 -16.61 -17.08 -19.21
CA PRO A 124 -17.81 -16.38 -19.67
C PRO A 124 -18.43 -15.47 -18.60
N ASP A 125 -18.13 -15.70 -17.33
CA ASP A 125 -18.72 -14.98 -16.21
C ASP A 125 -17.96 -13.67 -15.98
N THR A 126 -18.64 -12.55 -16.18
CA THR A 126 -18.04 -11.22 -16.18
C THR A 126 -18.48 -10.35 -15.02
N LEU A 127 -19.42 -10.83 -14.20
CA LEU A 127 -20.03 -10.11 -13.10
C LEU A 127 -20.14 -11.02 -11.87
N ILE A 128 -19.96 -10.41 -10.70
CA ILE A 128 -20.14 -11.07 -9.40
C ILE A 128 -20.72 -10.05 -8.41
N THR A 129 -21.53 -10.50 -7.45
CA THR A 129 -22.06 -9.64 -6.39
C THR A 129 -21.21 -9.69 -5.13
N VAL A 130 -21.30 -8.66 -4.29
CA VAL A 130 -20.61 -8.65 -2.98
C VAL A 130 -21.08 -9.83 -2.11
N GLU A 131 -22.36 -10.22 -2.20
CA GLU A 131 -22.90 -11.33 -1.41
C GLU A 131 -22.35 -12.69 -1.89
N GLU A 132 -22.18 -12.86 -3.20
CA GLU A 132 -21.51 -14.05 -3.76
C GLU A 132 -20.05 -14.13 -3.32
N ILE A 133 -19.31 -12.99 -3.34
CA ILE A 133 -17.94 -12.94 -2.82
C ILE A 133 -17.91 -13.37 -1.35
N LYS A 134 -18.81 -12.89 -0.51
CA LYS A 134 -18.95 -13.34 0.88
C LYS A 134 -19.23 -14.84 0.97
N GLY A 135 -20.09 -15.34 0.10
CA GLY A 135 -20.39 -16.77 -0.01
C GLY A 135 -19.13 -17.61 -0.30
N ILE A 136 -18.30 -17.15 -1.24
CA ILE A 136 -17.03 -17.81 -1.60
C ILE A 136 -16.06 -17.80 -0.43
N ILE A 137 -15.77 -16.65 0.15
CA ILE A 137 -14.76 -16.52 1.21
C ILE A 137 -15.18 -17.13 2.55
N THR A 138 -16.48 -17.38 2.76
CA THR A 138 -17.02 -18.13 3.92
C THR A 138 -17.21 -19.62 3.67
N GLY A 139 -16.97 -20.09 2.43
CA GLY A 139 -17.10 -21.49 2.05
C GLY A 139 -18.54 -21.96 1.80
N LYS A 140 -19.50 -21.05 1.72
CA LYS A 140 -20.88 -21.37 1.33
C LYS A 140 -21.00 -21.63 -0.18
N ILE A 141 -20.19 -20.94 -0.97
CA ILE A 141 -20.07 -21.10 -2.42
C ILE A 141 -18.66 -21.67 -2.69
N THR A 142 -18.62 -22.86 -3.30
CA THR A 142 -17.38 -23.58 -3.64
C THR A 142 -17.34 -24.02 -5.10
N ARG A 143 -18.42 -23.76 -5.84
CA ARG A 143 -18.58 -24.16 -7.22
C ARG A 143 -19.20 -23.03 -8.05
N TRP A 144 -18.81 -22.92 -9.30
CA TRP A 144 -19.27 -21.87 -10.22
C TRP A 144 -20.80 -21.86 -10.39
N GLU A 145 -21.44 -23.02 -10.53
CA GLU A 145 -22.88 -23.16 -10.71
C GLU A 145 -23.73 -22.73 -9.50
N GLN A 146 -23.10 -22.40 -8.38
CA GLN A 146 -23.77 -21.82 -7.21
C GLN A 146 -23.89 -20.30 -7.27
N LEU A 147 -23.18 -19.65 -8.19
CA LEU A 147 -23.34 -18.23 -8.48
C LEU A 147 -24.63 -18.03 -9.32
N LYS A 148 -25.41 -17.00 -9.00
CA LYS A 148 -26.72 -16.75 -9.63
C LYS A 148 -26.67 -16.57 -11.15
N HIS A 149 -25.61 -15.93 -11.62
CA HIS A 149 -25.43 -15.54 -13.02
C HIS A 149 -24.28 -16.27 -13.71
N SER A 150 -23.85 -17.40 -13.15
CA SER A 150 -22.78 -18.18 -13.75
C SER A 150 -23.25 -19.03 -14.91
N HIS A 151 -22.48 -19.01 -15.99
CA HIS A 151 -22.63 -19.89 -17.14
C HIS A 151 -21.66 -21.09 -17.07
N LYS A 152 -20.88 -21.16 -15.99
CA LYS A 152 -19.80 -22.11 -15.77
C LYS A 152 -20.17 -23.16 -14.73
N LYS A 153 -19.48 -24.30 -14.77
CA LYS A 153 -19.63 -25.39 -13.80
C LYS A 153 -18.25 -25.83 -13.31
N GLY A 154 -18.21 -26.46 -12.15
CA GLY A 154 -17.00 -27.01 -11.59
C GLY A 154 -16.58 -26.29 -10.32
N GLU A 155 -15.44 -26.68 -9.78
CA GLU A 155 -14.88 -26.06 -8.58
C GLU A 155 -14.52 -24.58 -8.83
N LEU A 156 -14.78 -23.76 -7.81
CA LEU A 156 -14.43 -22.36 -7.78
C LEU A 156 -13.41 -22.13 -6.68
N SER A 157 -12.29 -21.52 -7.04
CA SER A 157 -11.23 -21.13 -6.10
C SER A 157 -10.96 -19.64 -6.17
N LEU A 158 -10.63 -19.06 -5.03
CA LEU A 158 -10.18 -17.67 -4.92
C LEU A 158 -8.70 -17.63 -4.54
N VAL A 159 -7.88 -16.87 -5.27
CA VAL A 159 -6.45 -16.77 -5.01
C VAL A 159 -6.04 -15.36 -4.62
N PHE A 160 -5.14 -15.29 -3.65
CA PHE A 160 -4.58 -14.07 -3.10
C PHE A 160 -3.05 -14.08 -3.20
N ASP A 161 -2.44 -12.93 -2.97
CA ASP A 161 -0.99 -12.79 -2.86
C ASP A 161 -0.43 -13.63 -1.68
N HIS A 162 -0.64 -13.25 -0.43
CA HIS A 162 -0.25 -14.04 0.75
C HIS A 162 -1.26 -13.95 1.88
N SER A 163 -1.24 -14.95 2.77
CA SER A 163 -2.20 -15.09 3.87
C SER A 163 -2.22 -13.90 4.86
N GLY A 164 -1.09 -13.21 5.02
CA GLY A 164 -0.94 -12.02 5.88
C GLY A 164 -1.05 -10.69 5.13
N SER A 165 -1.56 -10.67 3.90
CA SER A 165 -1.65 -9.45 3.10
C SER A 165 -2.80 -8.55 3.54
N SER A 166 -2.69 -7.27 3.20
CA SER A 166 -3.76 -6.30 3.37
C SER A 166 -5.01 -6.66 2.54
N THR A 167 -4.84 -7.38 1.43
CA THR A 167 -5.92 -7.88 0.58
C THR A 167 -6.78 -8.91 1.32
N VAL A 168 -6.14 -9.92 1.93
CA VAL A 168 -6.83 -10.93 2.75
C VAL A 168 -7.47 -10.29 3.97
N ARG A 169 -6.76 -9.37 4.65
CA ARG A 169 -7.31 -8.63 5.78
C ARG A 169 -8.56 -7.84 5.39
N PHE A 170 -8.53 -7.11 4.27
CA PHE A 170 -9.69 -6.36 3.78
C PHE A 170 -10.89 -7.28 3.55
N MET A 171 -10.71 -8.41 2.87
CA MET A 171 -11.78 -9.37 2.61
C MET A 171 -12.39 -9.90 3.92
N ARG A 172 -11.54 -10.26 4.89
CA ARG A 172 -11.99 -10.74 6.20
C ARG A 172 -12.74 -9.65 6.98
N ASP A 173 -12.16 -8.48 7.10
CA ASP A 173 -12.64 -7.44 8.01
C ASP A 173 -13.85 -6.69 7.41
N SER A 174 -13.82 -6.37 6.11
CA SER A 174 -14.86 -5.58 5.46
C SER A 174 -16.05 -6.41 4.98
N LEU A 175 -15.82 -7.66 4.55
CA LEU A 175 -16.89 -8.52 4.02
C LEU A 175 -17.39 -9.56 5.01
N CYS A 176 -16.54 -10.03 5.92
CA CYS A 176 -16.89 -11.11 6.87
C CYS A 176 -16.89 -10.64 8.33
N ASN A 177 -16.88 -9.34 8.62
CA ASN A 177 -16.89 -8.80 9.99
C ASN A 177 -15.80 -9.40 10.88
N GLY A 178 -14.60 -9.64 10.35
CA GLY A 178 -13.46 -10.22 11.05
C GLY A 178 -13.52 -11.74 11.26
N GLN A 179 -14.52 -12.42 10.73
CA GLN A 179 -14.62 -13.89 10.84
C GLN A 179 -13.53 -14.57 10.00
N GLN A 180 -13.14 -15.77 10.42
CA GLN A 180 -12.16 -16.57 9.71
C GLN A 180 -12.66 -16.96 8.32
N LEU A 181 -11.82 -16.79 7.31
CA LEU A 181 -12.09 -17.25 5.95
C LEU A 181 -12.01 -18.78 5.89
N LYS A 182 -12.93 -19.42 5.16
CA LYS A 182 -13.11 -20.89 5.14
C LYS A 182 -13.33 -21.48 3.74
N GLY A 183 -13.38 -20.67 2.69
CA GLY A 183 -13.60 -21.13 1.33
C GLY A 183 -12.39 -21.86 0.71
N ASN A 184 -12.50 -22.20 -0.57
CA ASN A 184 -11.38 -22.68 -1.40
C ASN A 184 -10.45 -21.49 -1.71
N LEU A 185 -9.60 -21.13 -0.74
CA LEU A 185 -8.76 -19.93 -0.75
C LEU A 185 -7.29 -20.33 -0.73
N TYR A 186 -6.51 -19.81 -1.69
CA TYR A 186 -5.11 -20.16 -1.84
C TYR A 186 -4.23 -18.90 -1.94
N ALA A 187 -3.09 -18.94 -1.25
CA ALA A 187 -2.07 -17.91 -1.35
C ALA A 187 -1.04 -18.29 -2.43
N GLN A 188 -0.71 -17.35 -3.32
CA GLN A 188 0.21 -17.57 -4.43
C GLN A 188 1.62 -17.02 -4.16
N GLY A 189 1.82 -16.30 -3.08
CA GLY A 189 3.10 -15.72 -2.68
C GLY A 189 3.36 -14.31 -3.21
N SER A 190 2.71 -13.86 -4.27
CA SER A 190 2.81 -12.49 -4.80
C SER A 190 1.65 -12.14 -5.71
N ASN A 191 1.41 -10.84 -5.94
CA ASN A 191 0.38 -10.39 -6.88
C ASN A 191 0.68 -10.83 -8.34
N LEU A 192 1.94 -10.89 -8.75
CA LEU A 192 2.30 -11.43 -10.08
C LEU A 192 1.93 -12.90 -10.21
N ALA A 193 2.19 -13.70 -9.17
CA ALA A 193 1.82 -15.10 -9.16
C ALA A 193 0.30 -15.32 -9.20
N VAL A 194 -0.49 -14.43 -8.56
CA VAL A 194 -1.96 -14.43 -8.70
C VAL A 194 -2.37 -14.23 -10.15
N ILE A 195 -1.82 -13.22 -10.83
CA ILE A 195 -2.12 -12.93 -12.24
C ILE A 195 -1.75 -14.12 -13.13
N GLU A 196 -0.57 -14.71 -12.95
CA GLU A 196 -0.13 -15.87 -13.71
C GLU A 196 -1.01 -17.12 -13.44
N THR A 197 -1.43 -17.34 -12.20
CA THR A 197 -2.35 -18.45 -11.88
C THR A 197 -3.68 -18.27 -12.61
N VAL A 198 -4.24 -17.06 -12.60
CA VAL A 198 -5.50 -16.75 -13.29
C VAL A 198 -5.40 -16.91 -14.80
N LYS A 199 -4.27 -16.54 -15.41
CA LYS A 199 -4.04 -16.76 -16.86
C LYS A 199 -4.10 -18.24 -17.25
N ASN A 200 -3.61 -19.11 -16.37
CA ASN A 200 -3.43 -20.54 -16.66
C ASN A 200 -4.57 -21.43 -16.16
N ASP A 201 -5.41 -20.94 -15.24
CA ASP A 201 -6.52 -21.71 -14.68
C ASP A 201 -7.84 -20.94 -14.81
N PRO A 202 -8.76 -21.40 -15.70
CA PRO A 202 -10.05 -20.76 -15.88
C PRO A 202 -11.00 -20.91 -14.68
N ASN A 203 -10.71 -21.79 -13.71
CA ASN A 203 -11.56 -22.03 -12.54
C ASN A 203 -11.28 -21.11 -11.36
N VAL A 204 -10.30 -20.24 -11.51
CA VAL A 204 -9.80 -19.39 -10.44
C VAL A 204 -10.27 -17.95 -10.61
N ILE A 205 -10.64 -17.31 -9.51
CA ILE A 205 -10.76 -15.86 -9.39
C ILE A 205 -9.57 -15.34 -8.60
N GLY A 206 -8.81 -14.41 -9.18
CA GLY A 206 -7.72 -13.73 -8.50
C GLY A 206 -8.17 -12.42 -7.86
N VAL A 207 -7.59 -12.08 -6.71
CA VAL A 207 -7.81 -10.80 -6.04
C VAL A 207 -6.51 -10.03 -6.00
N VAL A 208 -6.45 -8.87 -6.66
CA VAL A 208 -5.26 -8.03 -6.75
C VAL A 208 -5.61 -6.55 -6.55
N GLY A 209 -4.65 -5.75 -6.10
CA GLY A 209 -4.80 -4.29 -6.11
C GLY A 209 -4.84 -3.74 -7.54
N THR A 210 -5.66 -2.72 -7.79
CA THR A 210 -5.84 -2.17 -9.15
C THR A 210 -4.56 -1.65 -9.77
N ASN A 211 -3.58 -1.26 -8.98
CA ASN A 211 -2.28 -0.77 -9.47
C ASN A 211 -1.42 -1.88 -10.14
N TRP A 212 -1.75 -3.16 -9.95
CA TRP A 212 -1.11 -4.29 -10.65
C TRP A 212 -1.67 -4.52 -12.06
N LEU A 213 -2.80 -3.88 -12.39
CA LEU A 213 -3.50 -4.03 -13.67
C LEU A 213 -3.19 -2.87 -14.62
N LYS A 214 -1.91 -2.53 -14.75
CA LYS A 214 -1.43 -1.49 -15.63
C LYS A 214 -1.05 -2.09 -16.98
N GLU A 215 -1.54 -1.49 -18.05
CA GLU A 215 -1.08 -1.80 -19.40
C GLU A 215 0.34 -1.26 -19.60
N GLN A 216 1.24 -2.12 -20.08
CA GLN A 216 2.67 -1.78 -20.22
C GLN A 216 2.98 -0.61 -21.19
N LYS A 217 2.04 -0.19 -22.03
CA LYS A 217 2.22 0.82 -23.06
C LYS A 217 1.19 1.94 -23.07
N ALA A 218 0.27 1.98 -22.14
CA ALA A 218 -0.77 3.00 -22.15
C ALA A 218 -0.23 4.35 -21.65
N SER A 219 -0.34 5.37 -22.50
CA SER A 219 -0.12 6.77 -22.13
C SER A 219 -1.29 7.38 -21.37
N VAL A 220 -2.40 6.66 -21.27
CA VAL A 220 -3.66 7.03 -20.62
C VAL A 220 -4.05 5.91 -19.64
N LEU A 221 -4.85 6.22 -18.63
CA LEU A 221 -5.36 5.22 -17.69
C LEU A 221 -6.00 4.05 -18.43
N SER A 222 -5.60 2.83 -18.06
CA SER A 222 -6.08 1.58 -18.64
C SER A 222 -7.59 1.46 -18.56
N ASP A 223 -8.21 1.04 -19.64
CA ASP A 223 -9.61 0.61 -19.67
C ASP A 223 -9.77 -0.89 -19.36
N PHE A 224 -8.67 -1.57 -18.99
CA PHE A 224 -8.57 -3.01 -18.74
C PHE A 224 -8.82 -3.90 -19.98
N SER A 225 -8.84 -3.36 -21.19
CA SER A 225 -9.14 -4.13 -22.40
C SER A 225 -7.97 -4.95 -22.91
N ASN A 226 -6.75 -4.44 -22.73
CA ASN A 226 -5.53 -5.03 -23.27
C ASN A 226 -4.75 -5.90 -22.25
N LEU A 227 -5.38 -6.24 -21.12
CA LEU A 227 -4.79 -7.13 -20.14
C LEU A 227 -4.86 -8.59 -20.59
N ASP A 228 -3.95 -9.42 -20.09
CA ASP A 228 -3.98 -10.88 -20.32
C ASP A 228 -5.02 -11.62 -19.45
N VAL A 229 -5.69 -10.89 -18.58
CA VAL A 229 -6.77 -11.36 -17.71
C VAL A 229 -8.01 -10.51 -17.91
N PHE A 230 -9.16 -11.02 -17.52
CA PHE A 230 -10.40 -10.28 -17.53
C PHE A 230 -10.69 -9.69 -16.15
N VAL A 231 -11.03 -8.40 -16.08
CA VAL A 231 -11.42 -7.73 -14.83
C VAL A 231 -12.94 -7.80 -14.68
N MET A 232 -13.41 -8.50 -13.66
CA MET A 232 -14.84 -8.67 -13.38
C MET A 232 -15.48 -7.36 -12.95
N LYS A 233 -16.76 -7.24 -13.26
CA LYS A 233 -17.64 -6.24 -12.65
C LYS A 233 -18.07 -6.73 -11.27
N VAL A 234 -18.14 -5.83 -10.29
CA VAL A 234 -18.66 -6.15 -8.96
C VAL A 234 -19.91 -5.32 -8.70
N SER A 235 -21.01 -5.99 -8.33
CA SER A 235 -22.25 -5.37 -7.94
C SER A 235 -22.40 -5.31 -6.42
N LYS A 236 -22.96 -4.20 -5.93
CA LYS A 236 -23.40 -4.09 -4.53
C LYS A 236 -24.70 -4.84 -4.29
N ASP A 237 -25.55 -4.90 -5.32
CA ASP A 237 -26.89 -5.46 -5.26
C ASP A 237 -26.86 -6.93 -5.62
N ASP A 238 -27.64 -7.73 -4.90
CA ASP A 238 -27.80 -9.17 -5.10
C ASP A 238 -29.23 -9.50 -5.61
N ASN A 239 -29.72 -8.68 -6.54
CA ASN A 239 -31.01 -8.89 -7.20
C ASN A 239 -30.88 -9.77 -8.45
N ASP A 240 -31.96 -9.96 -9.18
CA ASP A 240 -31.97 -10.82 -10.38
C ASP A 240 -31.35 -10.18 -11.63
N ASP A 241 -31.12 -8.85 -11.62
CA ASP A 241 -30.45 -8.11 -12.68
C ASP A 241 -29.46 -7.10 -12.07
N PRO A 242 -28.33 -7.60 -11.50
CA PRO A 242 -27.41 -6.75 -10.76
C PRO A 242 -26.57 -5.89 -11.70
N VAL A 243 -26.48 -4.59 -11.38
CA VAL A 243 -25.60 -3.67 -12.08
C VAL A 243 -24.24 -3.63 -11.40
N GLY A 244 -23.23 -4.16 -12.09
CA GLY A 244 -21.86 -4.19 -11.58
C GLY A 244 -20.93 -3.25 -12.33
N PHE A 245 -19.86 -2.82 -11.63
CA PHE A 245 -18.85 -1.90 -12.15
C PHE A 245 -17.44 -2.48 -12.02
N ARG A 246 -16.55 -2.10 -12.93
CA ARG A 246 -15.11 -2.31 -12.81
C ARG A 246 -14.48 -1.22 -11.96
N PRO A 247 -13.31 -1.45 -11.34
CA PRO A 247 -12.66 -0.50 -10.43
C PRO A 247 -11.97 0.67 -11.16
N TYR A 248 -12.72 1.40 -11.97
CA TYR A 248 -12.25 2.65 -12.56
C TYR A 248 -12.20 3.77 -11.52
N GLN A 249 -11.24 4.67 -11.63
CA GLN A 249 -11.06 5.80 -10.72
C GLN A 249 -12.38 6.54 -10.42
N TYR A 250 -13.15 6.85 -11.47
CA TYR A 250 -14.42 7.56 -11.30
C TYR A 250 -15.48 6.73 -10.57
N ARG A 251 -15.49 5.38 -10.72
CA ARG A 251 -16.41 4.49 -9.99
C ARG A 251 -16.02 4.32 -8.52
N ILE A 252 -14.72 4.43 -8.23
CA ILE A 252 -14.22 4.51 -6.86
C ILE A 252 -14.64 5.84 -6.24
N ALA A 253 -14.48 6.96 -6.99
CA ALA A 253 -14.83 8.30 -6.52
C ALA A 253 -16.32 8.49 -6.25
N THR A 254 -17.20 7.92 -7.08
CA THR A 254 -18.66 7.95 -6.88
C THR A 254 -19.13 6.92 -5.84
N GLY A 255 -18.25 6.03 -5.40
CA GLY A 255 -18.60 4.94 -4.49
C GLY A 255 -19.39 3.81 -5.16
N ASP A 256 -19.50 3.77 -6.48
CA ASP A 256 -20.21 2.71 -7.21
C ASP A 256 -19.49 1.36 -7.10
N TYR A 257 -18.15 1.37 -7.14
CA TYR A 257 -17.35 0.16 -6.94
C TYR A 257 -17.22 -0.16 -5.45
N PRO A 258 -17.59 -1.36 -4.98
CA PRO A 258 -17.70 -1.62 -3.53
C PRO A 258 -16.39 -2.02 -2.84
N LEU A 259 -15.41 -2.57 -3.55
CA LEU A 259 -14.21 -3.13 -2.94
C LEU A 259 -13.07 -2.10 -2.92
N TYR A 260 -13.23 -1.03 -2.15
CA TYR A 260 -12.23 0.03 -2.02
C TYR A 260 -11.73 0.19 -0.59
N ARG A 261 -10.50 0.68 -0.44
CA ARG A 261 -9.82 0.85 0.85
C ARG A 261 -8.93 2.08 0.84
N SER A 262 -8.75 2.69 1.99
CA SER A 262 -7.83 3.82 2.16
C SER A 262 -6.38 3.36 2.18
N VAL A 263 -5.48 4.19 1.67
CA VAL A 263 -4.03 4.00 1.75
C VAL A 263 -3.43 5.13 2.56
N TYR A 264 -2.63 4.77 3.56
CA TYR A 264 -2.04 5.70 4.51
C TYR A 264 -0.53 5.68 4.44
N VAL A 265 0.08 6.85 4.54
CA VAL A 265 1.47 6.99 4.92
C VAL A 265 1.57 7.36 6.40
N MET A 266 2.47 6.71 7.12
CA MET A 266 2.72 6.96 8.54
C MET A 266 4.20 7.23 8.77
N THR A 267 4.51 8.13 9.70
CA THR A 267 5.89 8.38 10.12
C THR A 267 6.00 8.63 11.62
N THR A 268 7.08 8.13 12.21
CA THR A 268 7.47 8.37 13.59
C THR A 268 8.75 9.19 13.70
N ASP A 269 9.27 9.74 12.57
CA ASP A 269 10.50 10.53 12.58
C ASP A 269 10.29 11.90 13.28
N PRO A 270 10.98 12.17 14.41
CA PRO A 270 10.84 13.43 15.12
C PRO A 270 11.56 14.60 14.44
N ARG A 271 12.41 14.33 13.45
CA ARG A 271 13.26 15.33 12.79
C ARG A 271 12.48 16.05 11.69
N ARG A 272 12.08 17.29 11.91
CA ARG A 272 11.21 18.05 10.98
C ARG A 272 11.79 18.25 9.57
N GLN A 273 13.11 18.21 9.42
CA GLN A 273 13.82 18.45 8.14
C GLN A 273 14.54 17.18 7.62
N SER A 274 14.16 16.00 8.09
CA SER A 274 14.72 14.76 7.59
C SER A 274 14.17 14.39 6.22
N ASN A 275 14.93 13.63 5.46
CA ASN A 275 14.46 13.06 4.19
C ASN A 275 13.23 12.16 4.37
N VAL A 276 13.06 11.54 5.55
CA VAL A 276 11.85 10.77 5.91
C VAL A 276 10.62 11.68 5.94
N GLN A 277 10.73 12.85 6.58
CA GLN A 277 9.65 13.85 6.59
C GLN A 277 9.41 14.43 5.19
N MET A 278 10.47 14.64 4.39
CA MET A 278 10.32 15.07 2.99
C MET A 278 9.56 14.03 2.16
N LEU A 279 9.85 12.73 2.35
CA LEU A 279 9.10 11.65 1.69
C LEU A 279 7.63 11.64 2.13
N TYR A 280 7.36 11.77 3.44
CA TYR A 280 5.98 11.86 3.95
C TYR A 280 5.21 13.03 3.31
N PHE A 281 5.82 14.21 3.18
CA PHE A 281 5.21 15.34 2.51
C PHE A 281 5.13 15.17 1.00
N PHE A 282 6.06 14.46 0.38
CA PHE A 282 6.03 14.18 -1.05
C PHE A 282 4.82 13.32 -1.43
N PHE A 283 4.51 12.27 -0.66
CA PHE A 283 3.31 11.45 -0.86
C PHE A 283 2.02 12.27 -0.82
N LYS A 284 1.94 13.26 0.07
CA LYS A 284 0.77 14.14 0.24
C LYS A 284 0.75 15.30 -0.74
N GLY A 285 1.90 15.67 -1.25
CA GLY A 285 2.11 16.85 -2.08
C GLY A 285 1.65 16.66 -3.53
N PRO A 286 1.53 17.76 -4.28
CA PRO A 286 1.01 17.73 -5.65
C PRO A 286 1.74 16.75 -6.57
N LYS A 287 3.07 16.61 -6.43
CA LYS A 287 3.87 15.71 -7.28
C LYS A 287 3.51 14.24 -7.05
N GLY A 288 3.51 13.78 -5.80
CA GLY A 288 3.12 12.41 -5.47
C GLY A 288 1.67 12.12 -5.85
N GLN A 289 0.76 13.05 -5.59
CA GLN A 289 -0.65 12.90 -5.92
C GLN A 289 -0.91 12.84 -7.43
N VAL A 290 -0.17 13.60 -8.23
CA VAL A 290 -0.25 13.53 -9.71
C VAL A 290 0.21 12.16 -10.21
N ILE A 291 1.28 11.60 -9.66
CA ILE A 291 1.77 10.28 -10.05
C ILE A 291 0.73 9.22 -9.70
N ILE A 292 0.21 9.21 -8.45
CA ILE A 292 -0.85 8.29 -8.05
C ILE A 292 -2.05 8.37 -8.99
N CYS A 293 -2.49 9.58 -9.34
CA CYS A 293 -3.63 9.81 -10.22
C CYS A 293 -3.42 9.31 -11.64
N LYS A 294 -2.23 9.54 -12.21
CA LYS A 294 -1.96 9.28 -13.64
C LYS A 294 -1.40 7.88 -13.91
N SER A 295 -0.73 7.30 -12.94
CA SER A 295 -0.03 6.03 -13.13
C SER A 295 -0.79 4.82 -12.55
N SER A 296 -1.97 5.02 -11.97
CA SER A 296 -2.78 3.93 -11.44
C SER A 296 -4.28 4.24 -11.49
N GLN A 297 -5.11 3.23 -11.26
CA GLN A 297 -6.56 3.41 -11.03
C GLN A 297 -6.88 3.87 -9.59
N MET A 298 -5.88 4.05 -8.73
CA MET A 298 -6.10 4.57 -7.39
C MET A 298 -6.58 6.03 -7.45
N LEU A 299 -7.53 6.36 -6.58
CA LEU A 299 -8.01 7.72 -6.44
C LEU A 299 -7.07 8.50 -5.52
N PRO A 300 -6.40 9.58 -5.97
CA PRO A 300 -5.57 10.41 -5.10
C PRO A 300 -6.43 11.07 -4.01
N TYR A 301 -5.88 11.22 -2.81
CA TYR A 301 -6.59 11.87 -1.71
C TYR A 301 -6.77 13.36 -1.93
N ALA A 302 -5.73 14.05 -2.41
CA ALA A 302 -5.82 15.47 -2.74
C ALA A 302 -6.24 15.66 -4.21
N PRO A 303 -7.18 16.57 -4.50
CA PRO A 303 -7.61 16.84 -5.87
C PRO A 303 -6.44 17.29 -6.74
N VAL A 304 -6.26 16.63 -7.88
CA VAL A 304 -5.26 17.00 -8.88
C VAL A 304 -5.87 18.01 -9.84
N GLN A 305 -5.44 19.27 -9.78
CA GLN A 305 -5.83 20.28 -10.74
C GLN A 305 -4.94 20.19 -11.98
N VAL A 306 -5.47 19.75 -13.10
CA VAL A 306 -4.81 19.83 -14.40
C VAL A 306 -5.12 21.20 -15.01
N LYS A 307 -4.14 22.12 -14.99
CA LYS A 307 -4.27 23.37 -15.75
C LYS A 307 -3.99 23.09 -17.21
N SER A 308 -4.96 23.31 -18.09
CA SER A 308 -4.70 23.37 -19.53
C SER A 308 -3.87 24.63 -19.82
N LEU A 309 -2.65 24.44 -20.33
CA LEU A 309 -1.88 25.53 -20.90
C LEU A 309 -2.44 25.77 -22.31
N ASN A 310 -3.22 26.84 -22.48
CA ASN A 310 -3.54 27.32 -23.80
C ASN A 310 -2.29 28.03 -24.35
N PHE A 311 -1.52 27.31 -25.18
CA PHE A 311 -0.52 27.98 -26.03
C PHE A 311 -1.28 28.83 -27.06
N LYS A 312 -1.12 30.16 -26.97
CA LYS A 312 -1.53 31.09 -27.98
C LYS A 312 -0.48 31.14 -29.07
#